data_86b6cf6a6259cd7c44ae1b4a18207e88
#
_entry.id   86b6cf6a6259cd7c44ae1b4a18207e88
#
_cell.length_a   1.000
_cell.length_b   1.000
_cell.length_c   1.000
_cell.angle_alpha   90.00
_cell.angle_beta   90.00
_cell.angle_gamma   90.00
#
_symmetry.space_group_name_H-M   'P 1'
#
loop_
_entity.id
_entity.type
_entity.pdbx_description
1 polymer ?
#
loop_
_entity_poly.entity_id
_entity_poly.type
_entity_poly.pdbx_seq_one_letter_code
_entity_poly.pdbx_strand_id
1 'polypeptide(L)'
;MLTRFGQAFTARVEQFPVPAFFDRAATREAMWQETSVRRVLKVQSEMNLAVFSLGAANAAVASQVYRGGYLSEAENAQLREIGVVGDVATVFFDAAGRSQ
;
A
#
# COMPACT_ATOMS: atom_id res chain seq x y z
N MET A 1 -1.10 -11.79 10.14
CA MET A 1 -1.35 -12.47 8.84
C MET A 1 -0.10 -13.12 8.25
N LEU A 2 1.00 -12.39 8.09
CA LEU A 2 2.25 -12.93 7.52
C LEU A 2 2.81 -14.13 8.30
N THR A 3 2.77 -14.09 9.63
CA THR A 3 3.25 -15.20 10.47
C THR A 3 2.47 -16.47 10.21
N ARG A 4 1.14 -16.37 10.12
CA ARG A 4 0.26 -17.52 9.82
C ARG A 4 0.50 -18.08 8.42
N PHE A 5 0.71 -17.19 7.46
CA PHE A 5 1.02 -17.59 6.09
C PHE A 5 2.35 -18.33 6.02
N GLY A 6 3.39 -17.80 6.69
CA GLY A 6 4.69 -18.45 6.76
C GLY A 6 4.63 -19.83 7.39
N GLN A 7 3.86 -19.98 8.48
CA GLN A 7 3.66 -21.27 9.14
C GLN A 7 2.91 -22.27 8.24
N ALA A 8 1.85 -21.81 7.57
CA ALA A 8 1.03 -22.68 6.72
C ALA A 8 1.81 -23.25 5.53
N PHE A 9 2.72 -22.46 4.95
CA PHE A 9 3.50 -22.85 3.77
C PHE A 9 4.95 -23.22 4.07
N THR A 10 5.35 -23.24 5.35
CA THR A 10 6.75 -23.46 5.75
C THR A 10 7.68 -22.51 5.02
N ALA A 11 7.26 -21.26 4.92
CA ALA A 11 7.94 -20.22 4.16
C ALA A 11 8.68 -19.24 5.08
N ARG A 12 9.83 -18.77 4.62
CA ARG A 12 10.52 -17.66 5.26
C ARG A 12 9.76 -16.37 4.97
N VAL A 13 9.48 -15.59 6.01
CA VAL A 13 8.75 -14.33 5.93
C VAL A 13 9.72 -13.17 6.04
N GLU A 14 9.63 -12.23 5.11
CA GLU A 14 10.33 -10.94 5.15
C GLU A 14 9.29 -9.84 5.27
N GLN A 15 9.39 -9.02 6.32
CA GLN A 15 8.51 -7.86 6.51
C GLN A 15 9.15 -6.64 5.85
N PHE A 16 8.32 -5.82 5.21
CA PHE A 16 8.75 -4.55 4.65
C PHE A 16 8.68 -3.47 5.74
N PRO A 17 9.82 -3.04 6.32
CA PRO A 17 9.86 -2.24 7.54
C PRO A 17 9.65 -0.75 7.26
N VAL A 18 8.59 -0.41 6.55
CA VAL A 18 8.26 0.97 6.22
C VAL A 18 6.78 1.23 6.48
N PRO A 19 6.39 2.47 6.80
CA PRO A 19 4.97 2.82 6.87
C PRO A 19 4.31 2.71 5.49
N ALA A 20 3.00 2.46 5.47
CA ALA A 20 2.22 2.39 4.24
C ALA A 20 2.20 3.73 3.49
N PHE A 21 2.20 4.84 4.23
CA PHE A 21 2.22 6.19 3.70
C PHE A 21 3.26 7.02 4.42
N PHE A 22 3.90 7.92 3.69
CA PHE A 22 4.88 8.87 4.22
C PHE A 22 4.31 10.28 4.16
N ASP A 23 4.53 11.06 5.22
CA ASP A 23 4.16 12.47 5.23
C ASP A 23 5.05 13.31 4.30
N ARG A 24 6.28 12.86 4.10
CA ARG A 24 7.28 13.57 3.29
C ARG A 24 7.96 12.62 2.31
N ALA A 25 8.05 13.03 1.06
CA ALA A 25 8.77 12.29 0.02
C ALA A 25 10.25 12.07 0.39
N ALA A 26 10.90 13.06 1.00
CA ALA A 26 12.29 12.98 1.43
C ALA A 26 12.52 11.85 2.45
N THR A 27 11.58 11.62 3.36
CA THR A 27 11.65 10.53 4.33
C THR A 27 11.59 9.17 3.63
N ARG A 28 10.69 9.02 2.67
CA ARG A 28 10.60 7.82 1.85
C ARG A 28 11.92 7.55 1.11
N GLU A 29 12.45 8.55 0.43
CA GLU A 29 13.71 8.44 -0.31
C GLU A 29 14.88 8.02 0.60
N ALA A 30 14.97 8.61 1.80
CA ALA A 30 15.99 8.25 2.78
C ALA A 30 15.83 6.80 3.25
N MET A 31 14.61 6.35 3.54
CA MET A 31 14.35 4.97 3.98
C MET A 31 14.67 3.94 2.90
N TRP A 32 14.48 4.28 1.63
CA TRP A 32 14.83 3.39 0.51
C TRP A 32 16.33 3.12 0.42
N GLN A 33 17.17 3.93 1.07
CA GLN A 33 18.61 3.72 1.15
C GLN A 33 19.04 2.81 2.33
N GLU A 34 18.15 2.56 3.28
CA GLU A 34 18.43 1.69 4.43
C GLU A 34 18.66 0.24 3.99
N THR A 35 19.66 -0.42 4.60
CA THR A 35 20.00 -1.81 4.27
C THR A 35 18.81 -2.75 4.46
N SER A 36 18.04 -2.60 5.53
CA SER A 36 16.88 -3.43 5.84
C SER A 36 15.77 -3.29 4.80
N VAL A 37 15.57 -2.08 4.28
CA VAL A 37 14.60 -1.79 3.22
C VAL A 37 15.08 -2.35 1.88
N ARG A 38 16.32 -2.10 1.54
CA ARG A 38 16.93 -2.59 0.27
C ARG A 38 16.90 -4.10 0.16
N ARG A 39 17.09 -4.81 1.29
CA ARG A 39 17.01 -6.27 1.33
C ARG A 39 15.61 -6.75 0.91
N VAL A 40 14.55 -6.14 1.42
CA VAL A 40 13.18 -6.52 1.06
C VAL A 40 12.83 -6.10 -0.37
N LEU A 41 13.30 -4.93 -0.81
CA LEU A 41 13.13 -4.50 -2.22
C LEU A 41 13.77 -5.50 -3.18
N LYS A 42 14.92 -6.06 -2.82
CA LYS A 42 15.56 -7.13 -3.63
C LYS A 42 14.68 -8.37 -3.70
N VAL A 43 14.13 -8.82 -2.57
CA VAL A 43 13.18 -9.96 -2.54
C VAL A 43 11.97 -9.67 -3.42
N GLN A 44 11.40 -8.47 -3.33
CA GLN A 44 10.28 -8.06 -4.17
C GLN A 44 10.61 -8.07 -5.67
N SER A 45 11.84 -7.68 -6.03
CA SER A 45 12.27 -7.69 -7.44
C SER A 45 12.36 -9.09 -8.04
N GLU A 46 12.49 -10.10 -7.20
CA GLU A 46 12.60 -11.51 -7.59
C GLU A 46 11.26 -12.26 -7.49
N MET A 47 10.19 -11.59 -7.02
CA MET A 47 8.89 -12.23 -6.86
C MET A 47 8.27 -12.59 -8.21
N ASN A 48 7.53 -13.69 -8.24
CA ASN A 48 6.78 -14.13 -9.41
C ASN A 48 5.28 -14.29 -9.13
N LEU A 49 4.84 -13.93 -7.92
CA LEU A 49 3.43 -13.93 -7.53
C LEU A 49 3.19 -12.78 -6.58
N ALA A 50 2.14 -12.02 -6.81
CA ALA A 50 1.65 -10.98 -5.90
C ALA A 50 0.20 -11.28 -5.51
N VAL A 51 -0.10 -11.20 -4.21
CA VAL A 51 -1.46 -11.35 -3.69
C VAL A 51 -1.88 -10.01 -3.10
N PHE A 52 -2.96 -9.46 -3.60
CA PHE A 52 -3.47 -8.15 -3.18
C PHE A 52 -5.00 -8.14 -3.18
N SER A 53 -5.59 -7.12 -2.55
CA SER A 53 -7.03 -6.89 -2.57
C SER A 53 -7.33 -5.52 -3.21
N LEU A 54 -8.58 -5.35 -3.61
CA LEU A 54 -9.09 -4.07 -4.08
C LEU A 54 -9.78 -3.35 -2.93
N GLY A 55 -9.46 -2.08 -2.75
CA GLY A 55 -10.16 -1.20 -1.81
C GLY A 55 -11.16 -0.30 -2.54
N ALA A 56 -12.30 -0.03 -1.91
CA ALA A 56 -13.30 0.88 -2.44
C ALA A 56 -13.32 2.17 -1.63
N ALA A 57 -13.36 3.32 -2.33
CA ALA A 57 -13.38 4.63 -1.68
C ALA A 57 -14.77 4.95 -1.11
N ASN A 58 -15.85 4.58 -1.82
CA ASN A 58 -17.23 4.98 -1.54
C ASN A 58 -18.15 3.79 -1.20
N ALA A 59 -17.62 2.69 -0.70
CA ALA A 59 -18.43 1.57 -0.25
C ALA A 59 -19.06 1.87 1.13
N ALA A 60 -20.11 1.15 1.49
CA ALA A 60 -20.71 1.21 2.83
C ALA A 60 -19.65 0.91 3.92
N VAL A 61 -18.68 0.04 3.60
CA VAL A 61 -17.48 -0.17 4.39
C VAL A 61 -16.28 0.19 3.53
N ALA A 62 -15.77 1.42 3.67
CA ALA A 62 -14.57 1.88 2.97
C ALA A 62 -13.33 1.09 3.43
N SER A 63 -12.32 0.98 2.56
CA SER A 63 -11.08 0.32 2.91
C SER A 63 -10.33 1.08 4.02
N GLN A 64 -9.40 0.40 4.69
CA GLN A 64 -8.58 1.00 5.76
C GLN A 64 -7.76 2.20 5.29
N VAL A 65 -7.39 2.27 4.00
CA VAL A 65 -6.70 3.41 3.41
C VAL A 65 -7.46 4.71 3.65
N TYR A 66 -8.81 4.66 3.54
CA TYR A 66 -9.67 5.85 3.69
C TYR A 66 -10.11 6.09 5.14
N ARG A 67 -10.15 5.06 5.97
CA ARG A 67 -10.68 5.13 7.35
C ARG A 67 -9.61 5.07 8.43
N GLY A 68 -8.42 4.59 8.09
CA GLY A 68 -7.37 4.29 9.05
C GLY A 68 -6.59 5.50 9.56
N GLY A 69 -6.96 6.72 9.19
CA GLY A 69 -6.27 7.94 9.60
C GLY A 69 -4.99 8.21 8.82
N TYR A 70 -4.71 7.47 7.75
CA TYR A 70 -3.52 7.69 6.90
C TYR A 70 -3.64 8.94 6.03
N LEU A 71 -4.87 9.34 5.71
CA LEU A 71 -5.17 10.51 4.88
C LEU A 71 -5.96 11.52 5.70
N SER A 72 -5.66 12.80 5.52
CA SER A 72 -6.46 13.89 6.09
C SER A 72 -7.81 14.01 5.37
N GLU A 73 -8.75 14.76 5.96
CA GLU A 73 -10.03 15.07 5.30
C GLU A 73 -9.81 15.81 3.98
N ALA A 74 -8.83 16.72 3.93
CA ALA A 74 -8.49 17.46 2.73
C ALA A 74 -7.96 16.54 1.61
N GLU A 75 -7.10 15.59 1.96
CA GLU A 75 -6.58 14.58 1.02
C GLU A 75 -7.70 13.66 0.52
N ASN A 76 -8.57 13.20 1.41
CA ASN A 76 -9.74 12.40 1.03
C ASN A 76 -10.69 13.16 0.10
N ALA A 77 -10.92 14.46 0.38
CA ALA A 77 -11.71 15.32 -0.48
C ALA A 77 -11.08 15.48 -1.86
N GLN A 78 -9.77 15.67 -1.91
CA GLN A 78 -9.02 15.76 -3.16
C GLN A 78 -9.13 14.48 -4.00
N LEU A 79 -9.01 13.32 -3.38
CA LEU A 79 -9.19 12.04 -4.07
C LEU A 79 -10.58 11.90 -4.69
N ARG A 80 -11.62 12.32 -3.94
CA ARG A 80 -12.99 12.33 -4.49
C ARG A 80 -13.14 13.30 -5.67
N GLU A 81 -12.53 14.46 -5.56
CA GLU A 81 -12.59 15.51 -6.59
C GLU A 81 -11.97 15.08 -7.90
N ILE A 82 -10.84 14.36 -7.85
CA ILE A 82 -10.17 13.81 -9.05
C ILE A 82 -10.76 12.50 -9.54
N GLY A 83 -11.84 12.01 -8.90
CA GLY A 83 -12.59 10.87 -9.37
C GLY A 83 -12.07 9.50 -8.95
N VAL A 84 -11.29 9.41 -7.88
CA VAL A 84 -10.82 8.13 -7.34
C VAL A 84 -12.00 7.29 -6.85
N VAL A 85 -12.09 6.05 -7.31
CA VAL A 85 -13.12 5.09 -6.91
C VAL A 85 -12.58 3.95 -6.05
N GLY A 86 -11.28 3.74 -6.04
CA GLY A 86 -10.65 2.67 -5.27
C GLY A 86 -9.14 2.70 -5.29
N ASP A 87 -8.56 1.67 -4.69
CA ASP A 87 -7.12 1.44 -4.67
C ASP A 87 -6.78 -0.02 -4.85
N VAL A 88 -5.60 -0.27 -5.38
CA VAL A 88 -4.97 -1.57 -5.46
C VAL A 88 -3.53 -1.42 -4.95
N ALA A 89 -3.16 -2.15 -3.92
CA ALA A 89 -1.83 -2.06 -3.30
C ALA A 89 -1.40 -0.61 -3.02
N THR A 90 -2.32 0.21 -2.50
CA THR A 90 -2.17 1.66 -2.22
C THR A 90 -2.04 2.58 -3.44
N VAL A 91 -2.17 2.06 -4.65
CA VAL A 91 -2.23 2.88 -5.86
C VAL A 91 -3.70 3.20 -6.16
N PHE A 92 -4.03 4.49 -6.18
CA PHE A 92 -5.39 4.96 -6.43
C PHE A 92 -5.71 4.92 -7.93
N PHE A 93 -6.96 4.61 -8.24
CA PHE A 93 -7.44 4.59 -9.63
C PHE A 93 -8.84 5.20 -9.76
N ASP A 94 -9.13 5.70 -10.95
CA ASP A 94 -10.44 6.26 -11.30
C ASP A 94 -11.36 5.19 -11.93
N ALA A 95 -12.59 5.60 -12.27
CA ALA A 95 -13.58 4.69 -12.87
C ALA A 95 -13.17 4.13 -14.24
N ALA A 96 -12.21 4.75 -14.91
CA ALA A 96 -11.64 4.27 -16.17
C ALA A 96 -10.43 3.35 -15.96
N GLY A 97 -10.03 3.11 -14.69
CA GLY A 97 -8.88 2.29 -14.35
C GLY A 97 -7.53 3.01 -14.48
N ARG A 98 -7.54 4.33 -14.57
CA ARG A 98 -6.31 5.13 -14.65
C ARG A 98 -5.78 5.41 -13.25
N SER A 99 -4.48 5.23 -13.04
CA SER A 99 -3.83 5.59 -11.77
C SER A 99 -3.78 7.10 -11.58
N GLN A 100 -3.98 7.51 -10.33
CA GLN A 100 -3.99 8.92 -9.95
C GLN A 100 -2.83 9.24 -9.00
#